data_279662e651ed3f7f026dfafc365c8b67
#
_entry.id   279662e651ed3f7f026dfafc365c8b67
#
_cell.length_a   1.000
_cell.length_b   1.000
_cell.length_c   1.000
_cell.angle_alpha   90.00
_cell.angle_beta   90.00
_cell.angle_gamma   90.00
#
_symmetry.space_group_name_H-M   'P 1'
#
loop_
_entity.id
_entity.type
_entity.pdbx_description
1 polymer ?
#
loop_
_entity_poly.entity_id
_entity_poly.type
_entity_poly.pdbx_seq_one_letter_code
_entity_poly.pdbx_strand_id
1 'polypeptide(L)'
;MATASVERMKKKLPERLAAVRGDRSQRQFARDLGVFQQNVNRYESGTTPHTDFLITLALKENVSVDWLLLGRGKMKRGPGGASRRRRSP
;
A
#
# COMPACT_ATOMS: atom_id res chain seq x y z
N MET A 1 6.06 -21.41 -11.12
CA MET A 1 6.37 -20.50 -12.20
C MET A 1 6.06 -19.08 -11.79
N ALA A 2 6.45 -18.14 -12.62
CA ALA A 2 6.26 -16.72 -12.31
C ALA A 2 4.80 -16.36 -12.07
N THR A 3 3.89 -16.93 -12.86
CA THR A 3 2.46 -16.66 -12.71
C THR A 3 1.95 -17.05 -11.34
N ALA A 4 2.36 -18.21 -10.84
CA ALA A 4 1.92 -18.68 -9.54
C ALA A 4 2.43 -17.77 -8.43
N SER A 5 3.66 -17.27 -8.56
CA SER A 5 4.23 -16.35 -7.57
C SER A 5 3.49 -15.03 -7.59
N VAL A 6 3.17 -14.52 -8.77
CA VAL A 6 2.43 -13.26 -8.90
C VAL A 6 1.06 -13.40 -8.27
N GLU A 7 0.36 -14.50 -8.54
CA GLU A 7 -0.97 -14.72 -7.97
C GLU A 7 -0.93 -14.78 -6.46
N ARG A 8 0.10 -15.41 -5.90
CA ARG A 8 0.25 -15.49 -4.45
C ARG A 8 0.45 -14.11 -3.84
N MET A 9 1.26 -13.28 -4.49
CA MET A 9 1.48 -11.92 -4.01
C MET A 9 0.20 -11.11 -4.06
N LYS A 10 -0.56 -11.26 -5.13
CA LYS A 10 -1.83 -10.53 -5.27
C LYS A 10 -2.83 -10.93 -4.20
N LYS A 11 -2.84 -12.19 -3.80
CA LYS A 11 -3.76 -12.66 -2.76
C LYS A 11 -3.45 -12.06 -1.40
N LYS A 12 -2.21 -11.71 -1.16
CA LYS A 12 -1.81 -11.12 0.11
C LYS A 12 -2.04 -9.61 0.16
N LEU A 13 -2.21 -9.00 -0.98
CA LEU A 13 -2.32 -7.55 -1.07
C LEU A 13 -3.49 -6.99 -0.26
N PRO A 14 -4.70 -7.57 -0.30
CA PRO A 14 -5.79 -7.03 0.50
C PRO A 14 -5.48 -6.98 2.00
N GLU A 15 -4.83 -8.00 2.54
CA GLU A 15 -4.42 -8.02 3.94
C GLU A 15 -3.47 -6.88 4.24
N ARG A 16 -2.53 -6.65 3.34
CA ARG A 16 -1.52 -5.61 3.56
C ARG A 16 -2.13 -4.23 3.48
N LEU A 17 -3.10 -4.05 2.57
CA LEU A 17 -3.82 -2.78 2.49
C LEU A 17 -4.58 -2.52 3.78
N ALA A 18 -5.24 -3.54 4.32
CA ALA A 18 -5.96 -3.39 5.58
C ALA A 18 -5.00 -3.09 6.73
N ALA A 19 -3.81 -3.67 6.70
CA ALA A 19 -2.80 -3.38 7.72
C ALA A 19 -2.35 -1.93 7.67
N VAL A 20 -2.20 -1.38 6.47
CA VAL A 20 -1.85 0.03 6.33
C VAL A 20 -2.96 0.92 6.87
N ARG A 21 -4.20 0.55 6.59
CA ARG A 21 -5.35 1.30 7.10
C ARG A 21 -5.38 1.33 8.63
N GLY A 22 -5.06 0.21 9.24
CA GLY A 22 -5.03 0.12 10.70
C GLY A 22 -6.41 0.30 11.30
N ASP A 23 -6.50 1.10 12.35
CA ASP A 23 -7.76 1.29 13.09
C ASP A 23 -8.74 2.21 12.39
N ARG A 24 -8.32 2.90 11.34
CA ARG A 24 -9.20 3.84 10.65
C ARG A 24 -10.29 3.08 9.92
N SER A 25 -11.47 3.71 9.77
CA SER A 25 -12.48 3.17 8.89
C SER A 25 -12.00 3.27 7.45
N GLN A 26 -12.63 2.50 6.57
CA GLN A 26 -12.31 2.63 5.14
C GLN A 26 -12.60 4.04 4.65
N ARG A 27 -13.66 4.65 5.19
CA ARG A 27 -14.04 6.01 4.81
C ARG A 27 -12.95 7.00 5.20
N GLN A 28 -12.44 6.90 6.42
CA GLN A 28 -11.39 7.80 6.89
C GLN A 28 -10.10 7.59 6.10
N PHE A 29 -9.76 6.33 5.86
CA PHE A 29 -8.57 6.00 5.09
C PHE A 29 -8.66 6.57 3.68
N ALA A 30 -9.82 6.41 3.03
CA ALA A 30 -10.03 6.96 1.70
C ALA A 30 -9.86 8.48 1.69
N ARG A 31 -10.40 9.12 2.72
CA ARG A 31 -10.28 10.56 2.85
C ARG A 31 -8.83 10.97 3.01
N ASP A 32 -8.09 10.25 3.85
CA ASP A 32 -6.68 10.54 4.09
C ASP A 32 -5.86 10.40 2.81
N LEU A 33 -6.23 9.45 1.96
CA LEU A 33 -5.52 9.22 0.70
C LEU A 33 -6.02 10.11 -0.44
N GLY A 34 -7.20 10.69 -0.28
CA GLY A 34 -7.80 11.47 -1.36
C GLY A 34 -8.37 10.61 -2.46
N VAL A 35 -8.90 9.45 -2.11
CA VAL A 35 -9.49 8.52 -3.08
C VAL A 35 -10.92 8.21 -2.66
N PHE A 36 -11.69 7.56 -3.53
CA PHE A 36 -13.04 7.16 -3.21
C PHE A 36 -13.04 5.95 -2.29
N GLN A 37 -13.94 5.96 -1.32
CA GLN A 37 -14.07 4.85 -0.39
C GLN A 37 -14.36 3.54 -1.11
N GLN A 38 -15.11 3.58 -2.20
CA GLN A 38 -15.42 2.39 -2.98
C GLN A 38 -14.14 1.68 -3.43
N ASN A 39 -13.12 2.46 -3.79
CA ASN A 39 -11.87 1.87 -4.23
C ASN A 39 -11.16 1.16 -3.09
N VAL A 40 -11.15 1.76 -1.90
CA VAL A 40 -10.55 1.11 -0.73
C VAL A 40 -11.26 -0.21 -0.49
N ASN A 41 -12.59 -0.19 -0.50
CA ASN A 41 -13.36 -1.40 -0.26
C ASN A 41 -13.07 -2.49 -1.29
N ARG A 42 -13.04 -2.12 -2.56
CA ARG A 42 -12.79 -3.09 -3.63
C ARG A 42 -11.40 -3.69 -3.55
N TYR A 43 -10.42 -2.86 -3.25
CA TYR A 43 -9.04 -3.35 -3.17
C TYR A 43 -8.84 -4.24 -1.94
N GLU A 44 -9.48 -3.92 -0.83
CA GLU A 44 -9.41 -4.78 0.35
C GLU A 44 -10.22 -6.06 0.16
N SER A 45 -11.11 -6.08 -0.81
CA SER A 45 -11.91 -7.27 -1.12
C SER A 45 -11.28 -8.15 -2.18
N GLY A 46 -10.16 -7.73 -2.76
CA GLY A 46 -9.43 -8.58 -3.69
C GLY A 46 -9.23 -8.04 -5.08
N THR A 47 -9.90 -6.94 -5.45
CA THR A 47 -9.67 -6.32 -6.74
C THR A 47 -8.23 -5.78 -6.79
N THR A 48 -7.56 -5.99 -7.90
CA THR A 48 -6.18 -5.51 -8.05
C THR A 48 -6.17 -3.99 -8.14
N PRO A 49 -5.40 -3.31 -7.26
CA PRO A 49 -5.34 -1.85 -7.29
C PRO A 49 -4.66 -1.32 -8.53
N HIS A 50 -5.10 -0.15 -8.95
CA HIS A 50 -4.40 0.58 -10.01
C HIS A 50 -3.07 1.10 -9.50
N THR A 51 -2.15 1.31 -10.42
CA THR A 51 -0.83 1.84 -10.08
C THR A 51 -0.94 3.18 -9.37
N ASP A 52 -1.85 4.05 -9.81
CA ASP A 52 -2.03 5.35 -9.18
C ASP A 52 -2.34 5.22 -7.70
N PHE A 53 -3.19 4.27 -7.34
CA PHE A 53 -3.53 4.04 -5.95
C PHE A 53 -2.30 3.60 -5.15
N LEU A 54 -1.51 2.71 -5.73
CA LEU A 54 -0.33 2.20 -5.05
C LEU A 54 0.71 3.30 -4.82
N ILE A 55 0.88 4.16 -5.80
CA ILE A 55 1.81 5.29 -5.67
C ILE A 55 1.33 6.25 -4.60
N THR A 56 0.04 6.57 -4.63
CA THR A 56 -0.56 7.46 -3.62
C THR A 56 -0.36 6.89 -2.22
N LEU A 57 -0.61 5.60 -2.07
CA LEU A 57 -0.45 4.93 -0.79
C LEU A 57 0.98 5.02 -0.30
N ALA A 58 1.93 4.72 -1.17
CA ALA A 58 3.33 4.75 -0.79
C ALA A 58 3.78 6.14 -0.36
N LEU A 59 3.32 7.15 -1.08
CA LEU A 59 3.73 8.52 -0.78
C LEU A 59 3.05 9.08 0.47
N LYS A 60 1.75 8.87 0.58
CA LYS A 60 1.00 9.49 1.69
C LYS A 60 1.15 8.74 3.00
N GLU A 61 1.32 7.43 2.94
CA GLU A 61 1.42 6.61 4.15
C GLU A 61 2.86 6.19 4.45
N ASN A 62 3.80 6.61 3.61
CA ASN A 62 5.21 6.25 3.77
C ASN A 62 5.39 4.73 3.84
N VAL A 63 4.67 4.01 2.99
CA VAL A 63 4.69 2.55 2.97
C VAL A 63 5.76 2.06 2.01
N SER A 64 6.47 1.03 2.43
CA SER A 64 7.46 0.39 1.56
C SER A 64 6.74 -0.40 0.47
N VAL A 65 7.08 -0.14 -0.78
CA VAL A 65 6.50 -0.87 -1.91
C VAL A 65 6.94 -2.32 -1.88
N ASP A 66 8.17 -2.59 -1.47
CA ASP A 66 8.63 -3.96 -1.33
C ASP A 66 7.79 -4.74 -0.34
N TRP A 67 7.47 -4.11 0.80
CA TRP A 67 6.62 -4.77 1.78
C TRP A 67 5.21 -4.95 1.24
N LEU A 68 4.68 -3.90 0.63
CA LEU A 68 3.29 -3.93 0.15
C LEU A 68 3.09 -5.00 -0.91
N LEU A 69 3.97 -5.05 -1.88
CA LEU A 69 3.79 -5.95 -3.03
C LEU A 69 4.41 -7.32 -2.82
N LEU A 70 5.52 -7.40 -2.13
CA LEU A 70 6.27 -8.64 -2.01
C LEU A 70 6.37 -9.19 -0.59
N GLY A 71 5.96 -8.41 0.39
CA GLY A 71 6.02 -8.83 1.78
C GLY A 71 7.42 -8.80 2.37
N ARG A 72 8.32 -8.05 1.77
CA ARG A 72 9.70 -7.98 2.22
C ARG A 72 9.93 -6.72 3.05
N GLY A 73 10.72 -6.87 4.10
CA GLY A 73 11.09 -5.75 4.95
C GLY A 73 9.94 -5.32 5.84
N LYS A 74 9.93 -4.05 6.18
CA LYS A 74 8.95 -3.49 7.10
C LYS A 74 7.91 -2.68 6.34
N MET A 75 6.71 -2.60 6.92
CA MET A 75 5.60 -1.87 6.31
C MET A 75 5.95 -0.41 6.06
N LYS A 76 6.44 0.29 7.06
CA LYS A 76 6.79 1.69 6.94
C LYS A 76 8.26 1.83 6.59
N ARG A 77 8.54 2.80 5.73
CA ARG A 77 9.93 3.13 5.48
C ARG A 77 10.47 3.86 6.70
N GLY A 78 11.74 3.67 6.98
CA GLY A 78 12.33 4.30 8.14
C GLY A 78 12.39 5.81 8.00
N PRO A 79 12.54 6.52 9.13
CA PRO A 79 12.63 7.99 9.08
C PRO A 79 13.78 8.48 8.22
N GLY A 80 14.88 7.76 8.21
CA GLY A 80 16.02 8.15 7.39
C GLY A 80 15.75 8.04 5.92
N GLY A 81 14.92 7.08 5.54
CA GLY A 81 14.57 6.90 4.15
C GLY A 81 13.71 8.02 3.63
N ALA A 82 12.98 8.64 4.50
CA ALA A 82 12.13 9.75 4.10
C ALA A 82 12.95 10.95 3.72
N SER A 83 14.02 11.10 4.35
CA SER A 83 14.77 12.26 4.07
C SER A 83 15.80 12.07 3.03
N ARG A 84 16.07 11.73 2.91
CA ARG A 84 16.78 11.86 2.28
C ARG A 84 16.79 11.89 1.35
N ARG A 85 16.57 12.08 1.47
CA ARG A 85 16.38 12.33 0.77
C ARG A 85 16.50 12.90 0.34
N ARG A 86 16.77 12.96 0.47
CA ARG A 86 16.69 13.58 0.15
C ARG A 86 17.26 13.99 -0.27
N ARG A 87 17.83 13.68 -0.22
CA ARG A 87 18.21 14.09 -0.58
C ARG A 87 18.58 14.55 -1.06
N SER A 88 19.08 14.50 -0.85
CA SER A 88 19.29 15.02 -1.32
C SER A 88 19.54 15.52 -1.86
N PRO A 89 19.81 15.85 -1.90
CA PRO A 89 19.95 16.42 -2.46
C PRO A 89 19.77 16.84 -2.84
#